data_d400412419adf0e1de609cda0e5f305b
#
_entry.id   d400412419adf0e1de609cda0e5f305b
#
_cell.length_a   1.000
_cell.length_b   1.000
_cell.length_c   1.000
_cell.angle_alpha   90.00
_cell.angle_beta   90.00
_cell.angle_gamma   90.00
#
_symmetry.space_group_name_H-M   'P 1'
#
loop_
_entity.id
_entity.type
_entity.pdbx_description
1 polymer ?
#
loop_
_entity_poly.entity_id
_entity_poly.type
_entity_poly.pdbx_seq_one_letter_code
_entity_poly.pdbx_strand_id
1 'polypeptide(L)'
;MAEEARPGIGPVVDCNVHLWDQGDNPVFWLSDRTLVRDMIGDYDSLPDRYTLPDYRQATLGYDVRGVIWSDAGAADPLAAADWVSRYQDGPPPVIAVVTLGDPASAAFAGLVEGCLRRPLIRSIRIRLVPGLSGRDSGGDVLDDRLVRDNLGLLASSGLVATVEATSGQLGTVARLAAEFPALRIVIDHFGWPQAGPGGADLPGHLDRLARLAAHGNVATRIDALGTIFGDWTPAGLRPWLLGVTGIFGPRRCMLGSDLPIENLRSGFGPLYAAYDAVFSAFSGEDRAWLFHRTAERWYASPAATDA
;
A
#
# COMPACT_ATOMS: atom_id res chain seq x y z
N MET A 1 14.27 -22.36 -25.54
CA MET A 1 12.81 -22.24 -25.43
C MET A 1 12.50 -20.76 -25.68
N ALA A 2 11.68 -20.45 -26.67
CA ALA A 2 11.31 -19.07 -26.99
C ALA A 2 10.53 -18.52 -25.80
N GLU A 3 10.97 -17.37 -25.29
CA GLU A 3 10.28 -16.58 -24.28
C GLU A 3 8.96 -16.11 -24.92
N GLU A 4 7.85 -16.74 -24.53
CA GLU A 4 6.53 -16.28 -24.93
C GLU A 4 6.38 -14.84 -24.45
N ALA A 5 6.23 -13.91 -25.37
CA ALA A 5 5.92 -12.50 -25.10
C ALA A 5 4.63 -12.49 -24.25
N ARG A 6 4.76 -12.17 -22.96
CA ARG A 6 3.62 -12.05 -22.05
C ARG A 6 2.71 -10.92 -22.52
N PRO A 7 1.39 -11.02 -22.32
CA PRO A 7 0.42 -10.07 -22.85
C PRO A 7 0.80 -8.64 -22.45
N GLY A 8 0.66 -7.71 -23.38
CA GLY A 8 1.10 -6.33 -23.24
C GLY A 8 0.31 -5.55 -22.19
N ILE A 9 0.61 -5.78 -20.90
CA ILE A 9 0.02 -5.03 -19.78
C ILE A 9 0.39 -3.54 -19.84
N GLY A 10 1.46 -3.19 -20.56
CA GLY A 10 2.00 -1.83 -20.62
C GLY A 10 2.86 -1.51 -19.39
N PRO A 11 3.23 -0.23 -19.22
CA PRO A 11 4.03 0.21 -18.09
C PRO A 11 3.35 -0.02 -16.76
N VAL A 12 4.13 -0.44 -15.76
CA VAL A 12 3.68 -0.67 -14.38
C VAL A 12 4.53 0.15 -13.42
N VAL A 13 3.90 0.83 -12.46
CA VAL A 13 4.52 1.23 -11.20
C VAL A 13 3.84 0.42 -10.10
N ASP A 14 4.59 -0.49 -9.50
CA ASP A 14 4.09 -1.32 -8.41
C ASP A 14 3.99 -0.50 -7.13
N CYS A 15 2.76 -0.22 -6.70
CA CYS A 15 2.53 0.75 -5.62
C CYS A 15 2.74 0.18 -4.21
N ASN A 16 3.02 -1.12 -4.07
CA ASN A 16 3.29 -1.74 -2.77
C ASN A 16 4.20 -2.96 -2.92
N VAL A 17 5.46 -2.77 -2.55
CA VAL A 17 6.49 -3.82 -2.54
C VAL A 17 7.21 -3.79 -1.21
N HIS A 18 7.45 -4.95 -0.64
CA HIS A 18 8.25 -5.13 0.55
C HIS A 18 9.59 -5.75 0.18
N LEU A 19 10.66 -5.09 0.52
CA LEU A 19 12.02 -5.64 0.45
C LEU A 19 12.57 -5.68 1.85
N TRP A 20 13.25 -6.76 2.21
CA TRP A 20 13.88 -6.96 3.51
C TRP A 20 15.10 -7.86 3.44
N ASP A 21 15.90 -7.80 4.48
CA ASP A 21 17.01 -8.69 4.76
C ASP A 21 17.13 -8.80 6.28
N GLN A 22 16.85 -9.96 6.86
CA GLN A 22 16.82 -10.13 8.31
C GLN A 22 18.19 -9.87 8.96
N GLY A 23 19.28 -9.87 8.17
CA GLY A 23 20.62 -9.47 8.64
C GLY A 23 20.83 -7.96 8.67
N ASP A 24 20.35 -7.22 7.66
CA ASP A 24 20.63 -5.78 7.46
C ASP A 24 19.45 -4.88 7.81
N ASN A 25 18.22 -5.34 7.54
CA ASN A 25 16.96 -4.61 7.74
C ASN A 25 15.89 -5.58 8.26
N PRO A 26 16.00 -6.01 9.52
CA PRO A 26 15.13 -7.02 10.10
C PRO A 26 13.69 -6.51 10.24
N VAL A 27 12.75 -7.37 9.88
CA VAL A 27 11.31 -7.20 10.05
C VAL A 27 10.88 -8.03 11.26
N PHE A 28 10.25 -7.40 12.26
CA PHE A 28 10.01 -8.02 13.57
C PHE A 28 9.15 -9.29 13.50
N TRP A 29 8.11 -9.30 12.67
CA TRP A 29 7.21 -10.45 12.56
C TRP A 29 7.80 -11.63 11.76
N LEU A 30 8.88 -11.43 11.00
CA LEU A 30 9.65 -12.50 10.39
C LEU A 30 10.59 -13.17 11.40
N SER A 31 11.01 -12.46 12.43
CA SER A 31 11.80 -13.01 13.53
C SER A 31 10.96 -13.87 14.48
N ASP A 32 9.66 -13.53 14.63
CA ASP A 32 8.68 -14.34 15.36
C ASP A 32 7.51 -14.67 14.43
N ARG A 33 7.58 -15.85 13.85
CA ARG A 33 6.64 -16.38 12.86
C ARG A 33 5.23 -16.68 13.42
N THR A 34 4.92 -16.23 14.64
CA THR A 34 3.59 -16.39 15.23
C THR A 34 2.75 -15.11 15.19
N LEU A 35 3.39 -13.94 15.07
CA LEU A 35 2.77 -12.64 15.37
C LEU A 35 1.65 -12.21 14.42
N VAL A 36 1.69 -12.55 13.14
CA VAL A 36 0.71 -12.08 12.14
C VAL A 36 -0.05 -13.19 11.43
N ARG A 37 -0.03 -14.42 12.02
CA ARG A 37 -0.70 -15.59 11.42
C ARG A 37 -2.21 -15.41 11.28
N ASP A 38 -2.85 -14.70 12.19
CA ASP A 38 -4.30 -14.43 12.12
C ASP A 38 -4.66 -13.54 10.92
N MET A 39 -3.70 -12.74 10.43
CA MET A 39 -3.89 -11.81 9.33
C MET A 39 -3.50 -12.39 7.98
N ILE A 40 -2.31 -12.99 7.86
CA ILE A 40 -1.77 -13.46 6.57
C ILE A 40 -1.76 -14.98 6.42
N GLY A 41 -2.16 -15.71 7.45
CA GLY A 41 -2.16 -17.17 7.47
C GLY A 41 -0.78 -17.77 7.75
N ASP A 42 -0.53 -18.96 7.22
CA ASP A 42 0.80 -19.57 7.28
C ASP A 42 1.75 -18.88 6.31
N TYR A 43 2.84 -18.31 6.85
CA TYR A 43 3.87 -17.61 6.10
C TYR A 43 5.28 -18.13 6.34
N ASP A 44 5.41 -19.36 6.81
CA ASP A 44 6.71 -19.99 7.08
C ASP A 44 7.59 -20.11 5.83
N SER A 45 6.97 -20.13 4.65
CA SER A 45 7.65 -20.16 3.36
C SER A 45 8.21 -18.82 2.89
N LEU A 46 7.88 -17.70 3.56
CA LEU A 46 8.50 -16.40 3.20
C LEU A 46 10.00 -16.44 3.50
N PRO A 47 10.83 -15.96 2.56
CA PRO A 47 12.28 -15.97 2.74
C PRO A 47 12.72 -14.97 3.81
N ASP A 48 13.81 -15.27 4.51
CA ASP A 48 14.46 -14.32 5.43
C ASP A 48 15.12 -13.14 4.71
N ARG A 49 15.29 -13.26 3.39
CA ARG A 49 15.83 -12.22 2.53
C ARG A 49 15.04 -12.16 1.23
N TYR A 50 14.48 -10.98 0.92
CA TYR A 50 13.85 -10.65 -0.35
C TYR A 50 14.23 -9.23 -0.74
N THR A 51 15.02 -9.07 -1.78
CA THR A 51 15.64 -7.83 -2.20
C THR A 51 15.26 -7.46 -3.64
N LEU A 52 15.70 -6.32 -4.14
CA LEU A 52 15.38 -5.89 -5.49
C LEU A 52 15.77 -6.89 -6.59
N PRO A 53 16.92 -7.60 -6.54
CA PRO A 53 17.20 -8.69 -7.47
C PRO A 53 16.16 -9.82 -7.47
N ASP A 54 15.64 -10.19 -6.30
CA ASP A 54 14.59 -11.23 -6.16
C ASP A 54 13.27 -10.74 -6.76
N TYR A 55 12.89 -9.49 -6.48
CA TYR A 55 11.73 -8.82 -7.08
C TYR A 55 11.86 -8.76 -8.61
N ARG A 56 13.02 -8.34 -9.12
CA ARG A 56 13.30 -8.30 -10.56
C ARG A 56 13.14 -9.67 -11.22
N GLN A 57 13.58 -10.73 -10.54
CA GLN A 57 13.39 -12.09 -11.04
C GLN A 57 11.90 -12.47 -11.10
N ALA A 58 11.12 -12.09 -10.08
CA ALA A 58 9.67 -12.35 -10.02
C ALA A 58 8.87 -11.58 -11.09
N THR A 59 9.41 -10.46 -11.58
CA THR A 59 8.76 -9.55 -12.54
C THR A 59 9.34 -9.61 -13.95
N LEU A 60 10.17 -10.61 -14.26
CA LEU A 60 10.74 -10.78 -15.60
C LEU A 60 9.65 -10.83 -16.68
N GLY A 61 9.88 -10.10 -17.78
CA GLY A 61 8.95 -10.00 -18.90
C GLY A 61 7.82 -8.96 -18.73
N TYR A 62 7.83 -8.18 -17.62
CA TYR A 62 6.94 -7.04 -17.42
C TYR A 62 7.70 -5.71 -17.50
N ASP A 63 7.07 -4.65 -18.05
CA ASP A 63 7.64 -3.29 -18.10
C ASP A 63 7.40 -2.58 -16.75
N VAL A 64 8.10 -3.02 -15.70
CA VAL A 64 8.04 -2.36 -14.38
C VAL A 64 8.97 -1.16 -14.39
N ARG A 65 8.42 0.04 -14.34
CA ARG A 65 9.15 1.31 -14.41
C ARG A 65 9.56 1.86 -13.06
N GLY A 66 8.98 1.36 -11.99
CA GLY A 66 9.32 1.75 -10.64
C GLY A 66 8.55 0.96 -9.60
N VAL A 67 9.07 0.98 -8.40
CA VAL A 67 8.41 0.39 -7.22
C VAL A 67 8.29 1.43 -6.12
N ILE A 68 7.19 1.38 -5.39
CA ILE A 68 7.01 2.09 -4.14
C ILE A 68 7.22 1.08 -3.03
N TRP A 69 8.33 1.26 -2.32
CA TRP A 69 8.63 0.38 -1.19
C TRP A 69 7.84 0.78 0.04
N SER A 70 7.24 -0.19 0.71
CA SER A 70 6.55 -0.01 1.97
C SER A 70 7.27 -0.77 3.08
N ASP A 71 7.55 -0.08 4.18
CA ASP A 71 8.12 -0.69 5.38
C ASP A 71 7.18 -1.77 5.93
N ALA A 72 7.70 -2.99 6.04
CA ALA A 72 6.94 -4.14 6.51
C ALA A 72 6.90 -4.25 8.05
N GLY A 73 7.76 -3.53 8.76
CA GLY A 73 7.85 -3.59 10.22
C GLY A 73 9.29 -3.58 10.73
N ALA A 74 10.11 -2.64 10.22
CA ALA A 74 11.46 -2.44 10.73
C ALA A 74 11.44 -1.79 12.11
N ALA A 75 12.43 -2.14 12.94
CA ALA A 75 12.57 -1.56 14.28
C ALA A 75 12.96 -0.07 14.24
N ASP A 76 13.73 0.34 13.23
CA ASP A 76 14.10 1.74 12.94
C ASP A 76 13.62 2.10 11.52
N PRO A 77 12.48 2.82 11.41
CA PRO A 77 11.91 3.17 10.12
C PRO A 77 12.81 4.06 9.24
N LEU A 78 13.65 4.92 9.83
CA LEU A 78 14.56 5.78 9.07
C LEU A 78 15.79 5.01 8.58
N ALA A 79 16.32 4.12 9.40
CA ALA A 79 17.40 3.23 8.97
C ALA A 79 16.93 2.29 7.85
N ALA A 80 15.71 1.77 7.94
CA ALA A 80 15.12 0.96 6.89
C ALA A 80 14.94 1.73 5.57
N ALA A 81 14.51 2.99 5.65
CA ALA A 81 14.43 3.88 4.50
C ALA A 81 15.81 4.16 3.88
N ASP A 82 16.85 4.37 4.70
CA ASP A 82 18.22 4.51 4.22
C ASP A 82 18.73 3.21 3.57
N TRP A 83 18.37 2.06 4.15
CA TRP A 83 18.72 0.75 3.59
C TRP A 83 18.13 0.54 2.20
N VAL A 84 16.85 0.82 1.99
CA VAL A 84 16.19 0.63 0.69
C VAL A 84 16.59 1.68 -0.34
N SER A 85 17.00 2.87 0.08
CA SER A 85 17.44 3.96 -0.80
C SER A 85 18.64 3.58 -1.70
N ARG A 86 19.38 2.51 -1.35
CA ARG A 86 20.43 1.92 -2.22
C ARG A 86 19.89 1.47 -3.59
N TYR A 87 18.58 1.26 -3.71
CA TYR A 87 17.91 0.78 -4.91
C TYR A 87 17.24 1.90 -5.73
N GLN A 88 17.47 3.18 -5.39
CA GLN A 88 16.84 4.31 -6.08
C GLN A 88 17.16 4.37 -7.59
N ASP A 89 18.33 3.87 -8.01
CA ASP A 89 18.78 3.84 -9.40
C ASP A 89 18.73 2.40 -9.96
N GLY A 90 18.03 1.49 -9.29
CA GLY A 90 17.94 0.09 -9.69
C GLY A 90 17.06 -0.14 -10.92
N PRO A 91 17.18 -1.30 -11.59
CA PRO A 91 16.20 -1.79 -12.52
C PRO A 91 15.26 -2.85 -11.88
N PRO A 92 13.97 -2.54 -11.57
CA PRO A 92 13.34 -1.21 -11.59
C PRO A 92 13.77 -0.34 -10.41
N PRO A 93 13.74 1.01 -10.53
CA PRO A 93 14.11 1.91 -9.45
C PRO A 93 13.08 1.91 -8.31
N VAL A 94 13.55 2.08 -7.07
CA VAL A 94 12.68 2.48 -5.95
C VAL A 94 12.42 3.98 -6.08
N ILE A 95 11.21 4.36 -6.45
CA ILE A 95 10.85 5.76 -6.75
C ILE A 95 10.24 6.50 -5.56
N ALA A 96 9.75 5.76 -4.58
CA ALA A 96 9.22 6.32 -3.32
C ALA A 96 9.35 5.30 -2.18
N VAL A 97 9.43 5.84 -0.98
CA VAL A 97 9.46 5.09 0.28
C VAL A 97 8.25 5.48 1.13
N VAL A 98 7.54 4.48 1.62
CA VAL A 98 6.48 4.57 2.63
C VAL A 98 7.02 3.99 3.92
N THR A 99 7.38 4.85 4.86
CA THR A 99 7.94 4.45 6.15
C THR A 99 6.86 4.28 7.21
N LEU A 100 7.11 3.54 8.28
CA LEU A 100 6.17 3.37 9.39
C LEU A 100 6.24 4.53 10.37
N GLY A 101 5.08 4.90 10.95
CA GLY A 101 5.01 5.87 12.03
C GLY A 101 3.73 5.76 12.85
N ASP A 102 3.86 5.94 14.17
CA ASP A 102 2.71 5.98 15.07
C ASP A 102 2.46 7.44 15.51
N PRO A 103 1.36 8.07 15.05
CA PRO A 103 1.04 9.45 15.43
C PRO A 103 0.74 9.64 16.92
N ALA A 104 0.60 8.58 17.67
CA ALA A 104 0.46 8.66 19.12
C ALA A 104 1.79 8.59 19.86
N SER A 105 2.88 8.39 19.16
CA SER A 105 4.21 8.47 19.74
C SER A 105 4.66 9.93 19.93
N ALA A 106 5.24 10.23 21.08
CA ALA A 106 5.91 11.51 21.31
C ALA A 106 7.11 11.75 20.38
N ALA A 107 7.65 10.66 19.80
CA ALA A 107 8.75 10.74 18.83
C ALA A 107 8.29 11.04 17.39
N PHE A 108 6.98 11.13 17.12
CA PHE A 108 6.44 11.26 15.76
C PHE A 108 6.92 12.55 15.06
N ALA A 109 7.00 13.66 15.78
CA ALA A 109 7.51 14.92 15.22
C ALA A 109 8.95 14.77 14.70
N GLY A 110 9.82 14.11 15.48
CA GLY A 110 11.20 13.81 15.08
C GLY A 110 11.27 12.84 13.88
N LEU A 111 10.34 11.89 13.80
CA LEU A 111 10.21 11.02 12.63
C LEU A 111 9.86 11.84 11.37
N VAL A 112 8.86 12.73 11.43
CA VAL A 112 8.49 13.62 10.31
C VAL A 112 9.68 14.44 9.84
N GLU A 113 10.41 15.06 10.76
CA GLU A 113 11.64 15.80 10.43
C GLU A 113 12.70 14.90 9.77
N GLY A 114 12.87 13.68 10.27
CA GLY A 114 13.77 12.68 9.70
C GLY A 114 13.37 12.28 8.28
N CYS A 115 12.06 12.14 8.02
CA CYS A 115 11.52 11.86 6.68
C CYS A 115 11.80 13.00 5.71
N LEU A 116 11.59 14.25 6.11
CA LEU A 116 11.81 15.42 5.25
C LEU A 116 13.27 15.60 4.80
N ARG A 117 14.22 15.05 5.55
CA ARG A 117 15.64 15.03 5.16
C ARG A 117 15.99 13.93 4.16
N ARG A 118 15.04 13.03 3.83
CA ARG A 118 15.23 11.87 2.95
C ARG A 118 14.31 11.98 1.72
N PRO A 119 14.83 12.45 0.57
CA PRO A 119 14.00 12.76 -0.60
C PRO A 119 13.14 11.61 -1.13
N LEU A 120 13.50 10.36 -0.90
CA LEU A 120 12.70 9.20 -1.33
C LEU A 120 11.51 8.93 -0.41
N ILE A 121 11.53 9.37 0.86
CA ILE A 121 10.38 9.20 1.73
C ILE A 121 9.28 10.15 1.28
N ARG A 122 8.14 9.59 0.87
CA ARG A 122 6.97 10.32 0.38
C ARG A 122 5.76 10.14 1.27
N SER A 123 5.78 9.13 2.13
CA SER A 123 4.63 8.81 2.97
C SER A 123 5.06 8.25 4.31
N ILE A 124 4.20 8.49 5.30
CA ILE A 124 4.23 7.78 6.58
C ILE A 124 3.02 6.86 6.64
N ARG A 125 3.26 5.57 6.85
CA ARG A 125 2.24 4.54 7.02
C ARG A 125 1.77 4.52 8.47
N ILE A 126 0.47 4.72 8.66
CA ILE A 126 -0.20 4.73 9.95
C ILE A 126 -1.07 3.47 10.03
N ARG A 127 -0.81 2.61 11.00
CA ARG A 127 -1.57 1.38 11.22
C ARG A 127 -2.67 1.61 12.25
N LEU A 128 -3.92 1.48 11.84
CA LEU A 128 -5.08 1.49 12.73
C LEU A 128 -5.55 0.06 13.08
N VAL A 129 -5.06 -0.93 12.35
CA VAL A 129 -5.43 -2.35 12.54
C VAL A 129 -4.94 -2.83 13.90
N PRO A 130 -5.83 -3.38 14.77
CA PRO A 130 -5.45 -3.96 16.05
C PRO A 130 -4.38 -5.05 15.89
N GLY A 131 -3.48 -5.15 16.85
CA GLY A 131 -2.37 -6.11 16.83
C GLY A 131 -1.15 -5.65 16.01
N LEU A 132 -1.31 -4.78 15.02
CA LEU A 132 -0.20 -4.17 14.28
C LEU A 132 0.21 -2.80 14.81
N SER A 133 -0.70 -2.11 15.45
CA SER A 133 -0.49 -0.77 16.03
C SER A 133 0.09 -0.76 17.44
N GLY A 134 0.17 -1.93 18.11
CA GLY A 134 0.49 -2.00 19.54
C GLY A 134 -0.58 -1.38 20.44
N ARG A 135 -1.76 -1.08 19.91
CA ARG A 135 -2.87 -0.43 20.61
C ARG A 135 -4.11 -1.30 20.61
N ASP A 136 -4.54 -1.73 21.79
CA ASP A 136 -5.86 -2.29 22.07
C ASP A 136 -6.85 -1.16 22.46
N SER A 137 -6.79 -0.01 21.79
CA SER A 137 -7.64 1.12 22.17
C SER A 137 -9.04 0.97 21.57
N GLY A 138 -10.01 0.65 22.40
CA GLY A 138 -11.44 0.66 22.06
C GLY A 138 -12.02 2.06 21.83
N GLY A 139 -11.18 3.13 21.79
CA GLY A 139 -11.55 4.50 21.50
C GLY A 139 -11.20 4.93 20.08
N ASP A 140 -11.80 6.04 19.63
CA ASP A 140 -11.43 6.64 18.35
C ASP A 140 -10.03 7.29 18.46
N VAL A 141 -9.14 6.90 17.58
CA VAL A 141 -7.76 7.40 17.57
C VAL A 141 -7.69 8.94 17.43
N LEU A 142 -8.71 9.56 16.82
CA LEU A 142 -8.81 11.01 16.69
C LEU A 142 -9.26 11.74 17.96
N ASP A 143 -9.70 11.03 19.00
CA ASP A 143 -10.03 11.66 20.29
C ASP A 143 -8.77 12.04 21.08
N ASP A 144 -7.63 11.43 20.75
CA ASP A 144 -6.34 11.75 21.35
C ASP A 144 -5.76 13.06 20.76
N ARG A 145 -5.50 14.03 21.66
CA ARG A 145 -4.95 15.33 21.26
C ARG A 145 -3.57 15.21 20.61
N LEU A 146 -2.68 14.38 21.15
CA LEU A 146 -1.34 14.17 20.61
C LEU A 146 -1.42 13.63 19.18
N VAL A 147 -2.32 12.69 18.92
CA VAL A 147 -2.56 12.16 17.57
C VAL A 147 -2.99 13.27 16.62
N ARG A 148 -3.96 14.11 17.00
CA ARG A 148 -4.40 15.24 16.13
C ARG A 148 -3.30 16.26 15.89
N ASP A 149 -2.52 16.62 16.92
CA ASP A 149 -1.41 17.56 16.77
C ASP A 149 -0.35 16.99 15.80
N ASN A 150 -0.02 15.70 15.90
CA ASN A 150 0.91 15.01 15.04
C ASN A 150 0.38 14.82 13.59
N LEU A 151 -0.92 14.57 13.42
CA LEU A 151 -1.55 14.52 12.10
C LEU A 151 -1.60 15.90 11.44
N GLY A 152 -1.79 16.98 12.21
CA GLY A 152 -1.67 18.36 11.75
C GLY A 152 -0.24 18.69 11.28
N LEU A 153 0.78 18.20 11.99
CA LEU A 153 2.18 18.31 11.57
C LEU A 153 2.41 17.55 10.25
N LEU A 154 1.91 16.32 10.14
CA LEU A 154 2.00 15.54 8.90
C LEU A 154 1.31 16.24 7.73
N ALA A 155 0.11 16.81 7.94
CA ALA A 155 -0.61 17.56 6.93
C ALA A 155 0.17 18.78 6.42
N SER A 156 0.94 19.42 7.31
CA SER A 156 1.77 20.59 6.97
C SER A 156 3.08 20.21 6.26
N SER A 157 3.52 18.97 6.36
CA SER A 157 4.81 18.50 5.86
C SER A 157 4.83 18.25 4.34
N GLY A 158 3.66 18.11 3.71
CA GLY A 158 3.54 17.68 2.32
C GLY A 158 3.72 16.18 2.08
N LEU A 159 4.02 15.39 3.12
CA LEU A 159 4.03 13.93 3.06
C LEU A 159 2.61 13.37 2.96
N VAL A 160 2.50 12.18 2.39
CA VAL A 160 1.25 11.43 2.31
C VAL A 160 1.05 10.64 3.62
N ALA A 161 -0.18 10.52 4.10
CA ALA A 161 -0.54 9.52 5.09
C ALA A 161 -1.03 8.26 4.37
N THR A 162 -0.26 7.18 4.40
CA THR A 162 -0.74 5.87 3.98
C THR A 162 -1.41 5.21 5.18
N VAL A 163 -2.70 4.93 5.11
CA VAL A 163 -3.48 4.46 6.28
C VAL A 163 -3.91 3.02 6.07
N GLU A 164 -3.41 2.16 6.94
CA GLU A 164 -3.84 0.76 7.04
C GLU A 164 -5.00 0.67 8.05
N ALA A 165 -6.21 0.44 7.54
CA ALA A 165 -7.44 0.41 8.30
C ALA A 165 -8.36 -0.72 7.85
N THR A 166 -9.06 -1.34 8.78
CA THR A 166 -10.12 -2.31 8.45
C THR A 166 -11.36 -1.62 7.90
N SER A 167 -12.21 -2.37 7.22
CA SER A 167 -13.52 -1.91 6.74
C SER A 167 -14.34 -1.19 7.82
N GLY A 168 -14.29 -1.67 9.07
CA GLY A 168 -14.98 -1.04 10.20
C GLY A 168 -14.41 0.33 10.60
N GLN A 169 -13.14 0.59 10.30
CA GLN A 169 -12.45 1.83 10.67
C GLN A 169 -12.49 2.91 9.57
N LEU A 170 -13.06 2.63 8.38
CA LEU A 170 -13.14 3.59 7.28
C LEU A 170 -13.92 4.87 7.65
N GLY A 171 -14.85 4.79 8.60
CA GLY A 171 -15.53 5.97 9.15
C GLY A 171 -14.59 6.92 9.89
N THR A 172 -13.66 6.38 10.69
CA THR A 172 -12.59 7.18 11.33
C THR A 172 -11.68 7.83 10.30
N VAL A 173 -11.31 7.10 9.23
CA VAL A 173 -10.48 7.68 8.16
C VAL A 173 -11.23 8.78 7.39
N ALA A 174 -12.55 8.65 7.18
CA ALA A 174 -13.35 9.71 6.57
C ALA A 174 -13.37 10.98 7.44
N ARG A 175 -13.46 10.85 8.77
CA ARG A 175 -13.34 12.00 9.69
C ARG A 175 -11.94 12.62 9.63
N LEU A 176 -10.88 11.79 9.60
CA LEU A 176 -9.51 12.26 9.40
C LEU A 176 -9.39 13.09 8.09
N ALA A 177 -9.92 12.57 6.99
CA ALA A 177 -9.88 13.25 5.70
C ALA A 177 -10.64 14.60 5.71
N ALA A 178 -11.74 14.68 6.45
CA ALA A 178 -12.52 15.92 6.63
C ALA A 178 -11.82 16.93 7.53
N GLU A 179 -11.20 16.47 8.62
CA GLU A 179 -10.50 17.33 9.59
C GLU A 179 -9.20 17.91 9.01
N PHE A 180 -8.52 17.14 8.16
CA PHE A 180 -7.24 17.54 7.54
C PHE A 180 -7.32 17.54 6.00
N PRO A 181 -8.05 18.49 5.37
CA PRO A 181 -8.28 18.49 3.91
C PRO A 181 -6.99 18.69 3.09
N ALA A 182 -5.95 19.26 3.68
CA ALA A 182 -4.63 19.39 3.05
C ALA A 182 -3.79 18.10 3.11
N LEU A 183 -4.14 17.16 3.99
CA LEU A 183 -3.44 15.87 4.11
C LEU A 183 -3.89 14.95 2.98
N ARG A 184 -2.96 14.54 2.13
CA ARG A 184 -3.19 13.50 1.14
C ARG A 184 -3.19 12.14 1.84
N ILE A 185 -4.25 11.37 1.67
CA ILE A 185 -4.43 10.07 2.33
C ILE A 185 -4.49 8.97 1.26
N VAL A 186 -3.72 7.92 1.43
CA VAL A 186 -3.80 6.69 0.64
C VAL A 186 -4.26 5.57 1.55
N ILE A 187 -5.37 4.93 1.22
CA ILE A 187 -5.86 3.75 1.95
C ILE A 187 -5.14 2.52 1.43
N ASP A 188 -4.48 1.78 2.34
CA ASP A 188 -3.89 0.49 2.04
C ASP A 188 -4.96 -0.58 1.85
N HIS A 189 -4.68 -1.49 0.90
CA HIS A 189 -5.48 -2.70 0.70
C HIS A 189 -6.98 -2.41 0.55
N PHE A 190 -7.31 -1.29 -0.11
CA PHE A 190 -8.67 -0.72 -0.26
C PHE A 190 -9.55 -0.84 1.01
N GLY A 191 -8.92 -0.64 2.18
CA GLY A 191 -9.62 -0.61 3.46
C GLY A 191 -9.89 -2.00 4.05
N TRP A 192 -9.01 -2.97 3.77
CA TRP A 192 -8.97 -4.30 4.38
C TRP A 192 -10.37 -4.90 4.52
N PRO A 193 -11.03 -5.25 3.40
CA PRO A 193 -12.36 -5.81 3.45
C PRO A 193 -12.36 -7.13 4.22
N GLN A 194 -13.31 -7.29 5.12
CA GLN A 194 -13.52 -8.57 5.79
C GLN A 194 -14.32 -9.49 4.85
N ALA A 195 -13.67 -9.91 3.79
CA ALA A 195 -14.22 -10.85 2.84
C ALA A 195 -13.99 -12.27 3.36
N GLY A 196 -14.90 -12.76 4.20
CA GLY A 196 -14.95 -14.19 4.49
C GLY A 196 -15.25 -14.99 3.21
N PRO A 197 -15.14 -16.34 3.24
CA PRO A 197 -15.47 -17.20 2.11
C PRO A 197 -16.86 -16.84 1.57
N GLY A 198 -16.93 -16.31 0.34
CA GLY A 198 -18.19 -15.92 -0.29
C GLY A 198 -18.44 -14.41 -0.43
N GLY A 199 -17.50 -13.53 -0.02
CA GLY A 199 -17.63 -12.08 -0.26
C GLY A 199 -18.80 -11.43 0.47
N ALA A 200 -19.10 -11.88 1.66
CA ALA A 200 -20.37 -11.64 2.35
C ALA A 200 -20.71 -10.17 2.65
N ASP A 201 -19.76 -9.21 2.57
CA ASP A 201 -20.03 -7.79 2.85
C ASP A 201 -19.54 -6.83 1.75
N LEU A 202 -19.51 -7.27 0.48
CA LEU A 202 -19.13 -6.37 -0.62
C LEU A 202 -19.99 -5.10 -0.66
N PRO A 203 -21.34 -5.13 -0.59
CA PRO A 203 -22.15 -3.92 -0.61
C PRO A 203 -21.83 -2.97 0.56
N GLY A 204 -21.76 -3.47 1.79
CA GLY A 204 -21.49 -2.65 2.95
C GLY A 204 -20.06 -2.07 2.95
N HIS A 205 -19.09 -2.82 2.43
CA HIS A 205 -17.73 -2.31 2.25
C HIS A 205 -17.68 -1.18 1.21
N LEU A 206 -18.32 -1.37 0.05
CA LEU A 206 -18.39 -0.35 -0.99
C LEU A 206 -19.12 0.92 -0.51
N ASP A 207 -20.18 0.80 0.28
CA ASP A 207 -20.85 1.94 0.91
C ASP A 207 -19.92 2.74 1.83
N ARG A 208 -19.10 2.06 2.63
CA ARG A 208 -18.09 2.71 3.48
C ARG A 208 -17.02 3.41 2.67
N LEU A 209 -16.53 2.75 1.61
CA LEU A 209 -15.57 3.35 0.67
C LEU A 209 -16.15 4.56 -0.07
N ALA A 210 -17.43 4.51 -0.48
CA ALA A 210 -18.07 5.63 -1.17
C ALA A 210 -18.12 6.90 -0.28
N ARG A 211 -18.41 6.73 1.01
CA ARG A 211 -18.37 7.85 1.97
C ARG A 211 -16.95 8.41 2.11
N LEU A 212 -15.95 7.56 2.16
CA LEU A 212 -14.55 7.97 2.23
C LEU A 212 -14.09 8.65 0.93
N ALA A 213 -14.45 8.11 -0.22
CA ALA A 213 -14.08 8.64 -1.53
C ALA A 213 -14.75 9.99 -1.88
N ALA A 214 -15.77 10.42 -1.11
CA ALA A 214 -16.34 11.75 -1.21
C ALA A 214 -15.31 12.85 -0.86
N HIS A 215 -14.26 12.50 -0.12
CA HIS A 215 -13.14 13.40 0.18
C HIS A 215 -12.10 13.33 -0.96
N GLY A 216 -11.86 14.48 -1.62
CA GLY A 216 -10.97 14.56 -2.78
C GLY A 216 -9.49 14.31 -2.47
N ASN A 217 -9.12 14.42 -1.20
CA ASN A 217 -7.77 14.17 -0.69
C ASN A 217 -7.48 12.68 -0.37
N VAL A 218 -8.37 11.75 -0.78
CA VAL A 218 -8.23 10.31 -0.53
C VAL A 218 -8.08 9.52 -1.83
N ALA A 219 -7.09 8.64 -1.88
CA ALA A 219 -6.88 7.60 -2.89
C ALA A 219 -6.75 6.23 -2.23
N THR A 220 -6.63 5.18 -3.02
CA THR A 220 -6.49 3.81 -2.49
C THR A 220 -5.51 2.96 -3.28
N ARG A 221 -4.84 2.04 -2.60
CA ARG A 221 -4.11 0.93 -3.18
C ARG A 221 -5.03 -0.27 -3.34
N ILE A 222 -4.91 -0.96 -4.46
CA ILE A 222 -5.55 -2.25 -4.73
C ILE A 222 -4.42 -3.28 -4.80
N ASP A 223 -4.22 -3.99 -3.73
CA ASP A 223 -3.15 -4.96 -3.52
C ASP A 223 -3.50 -5.97 -2.42
N ALA A 224 -2.57 -6.82 -1.99
CA ALA A 224 -2.74 -7.82 -0.94
C ALA A 224 -3.93 -8.79 -1.20
N LEU A 225 -4.23 -9.09 -2.47
CA LEU A 225 -5.43 -9.84 -2.82
C LEU A 225 -5.39 -11.28 -2.30
N GLY A 226 -4.20 -11.90 -2.28
CA GLY A 226 -4.01 -13.23 -1.72
C GLY A 226 -4.23 -13.24 -0.20
N THR A 227 -3.82 -12.21 0.50
CA THR A 227 -4.05 -12.07 1.95
C THR A 227 -5.53 -11.85 2.27
N ILE A 228 -6.22 -11.01 1.47
CA ILE A 228 -7.63 -10.66 1.68
C ILE A 228 -8.58 -11.82 1.32
N PHE A 229 -8.36 -12.44 0.16
CA PHE A 229 -9.33 -13.38 -0.42
C PHE A 229 -8.87 -14.85 -0.37
N GLY A 230 -7.61 -15.11 0.04
CA GLY A 230 -7.04 -16.45 -0.03
C GLY A 230 -6.87 -16.91 -1.48
N ASP A 231 -7.44 -18.07 -1.81
CA ASP A 231 -7.49 -18.58 -3.18
C ASP A 231 -8.57 -17.83 -3.97
N TRP A 232 -8.13 -16.93 -4.81
CA TRP A 232 -9.00 -16.08 -5.63
C TRP A 232 -9.00 -16.49 -7.11
N THR A 233 -10.02 -16.04 -7.84
CA THR A 233 -10.09 -16.11 -9.31
C THR A 233 -10.35 -14.72 -9.86
N PRO A 234 -9.96 -14.40 -11.12
CA PRO A 234 -10.29 -13.12 -11.75
C PRO A 234 -11.78 -12.79 -11.72
N ALA A 235 -12.64 -13.81 -11.90
CA ALA A 235 -14.09 -13.65 -11.82
C ALA A 235 -14.57 -13.26 -10.41
N GLY A 236 -13.97 -13.87 -9.35
CA GLY A 236 -14.28 -13.55 -7.96
C GLY A 236 -13.78 -12.16 -7.54
N LEU A 237 -12.64 -11.74 -8.06
CA LEU A 237 -12.08 -10.40 -7.81
C LEU A 237 -12.84 -9.28 -8.54
N ARG A 238 -13.41 -9.58 -9.70
CA ARG A 238 -14.01 -8.59 -10.60
C ARG A 238 -14.99 -7.63 -9.91
N PRO A 239 -16.00 -8.07 -9.13
CA PRO A 239 -16.96 -7.17 -8.49
C PRO A 239 -16.29 -6.22 -7.47
N TRP A 240 -15.26 -6.68 -6.77
CA TRP A 240 -14.49 -5.88 -5.82
C TRP A 240 -13.68 -4.79 -6.53
N LEU A 241 -12.87 -5.18 -7.51
CA LEU A 241 -11.96 -4.27 -8.21
C LEU A 241 -12.72 -3.22 -9.02
N LEU A 242 -13.80 -3.63 -9.71
CA LEU A 242 -14.66 -2.69 -10.45
C LEU A 242 -15.46 -1.79 -9.50
N GLY A 243 -15.94 -2.31 -8.36
CA GLY A 243 -16.64 -1.52 -7.35
C GLY A 243 -15.75 -0.43 -6.77
N VAL A 244 -14.55 -0.79 -6.31
CA VAL A 244 -13.56 0.17 -5.77
C VAL A 244 -13.17 1.21 -6.82
N THR A 245 -12.86 0.76 -8.04
CA THR A 245 -12.47 1.67 -9.12
C THR A 245 -13.62 2.57 -9.58
N GLY A 246 -14.86 2.06 -9.56
CA GLY A 246 -16.05 2.86 -9.84
C GLY A 246 -16.31 3.97 -8.82
N ILE A 247 -15.95 3.74 -7.56
CA ILE A 247 -16.11 4.69 -6.46
C ILE A 247 -15.04 5.79 -6.49
N PHE A 248 -13.75 5.41 -6.57
CA PHE A 248 -12.65 6.36 -6.52
C PHE A 248 -12.30 6.97 -7.89
N GLY A 249 -12.63 6.28 -8.96
CA GLY A 249 -12.14 6.57 -10.31
C GLY A 249 -10.68 6.13 -10.53
N PRO A 250 -10.26 5.89 -11.78
CA PRO A 250 -8.90 5.41 -12.10
C PRO A 250 -7.78 6.30 -11.56
N ARG A 251 -8.02 7.62 -11.48
CA ARG A 251 -7.03 8.62 -11.03
C ARG A 251 -6.80 8.65 -9.51
N ARG A 252 -7.54 7.83 -8.76
CA ARG A 252 -7.38 7.66 -7.30
C ARG A 252 -7.30 6.20 -6.88
N CYS A 253 -7.10 5.28 -7.84
CA CYS A 253 -6.78 3.88 -7.61
C CYS A 253 -5.39 3.56 -8.17
N MET A 254 -4.59 2.81 -7.44
CA MET A 254 -3.27 2.35 -7.86
C MET A 254 -3.10 0.88 -7.55
N LEU A 255 -2.49 0.13 -8.48
CA LEU A 255 -2.32 -1.32 -8.36
C LEU A 255 -0.96 -1.64 -7.76
N GLY A 256 -0.93 -2.61 -6.87
CA GLY A 256 0.28 -3.11 -6.23
C GLY A 256 0.34 -4.63 -6.18
N SER A 257 1.54 -5.17 -5.97
CA SER A 257 1.74 -6.60 -5.86
C SER A 257 1.66 -7.12 -4.43
N ASP A 258 2.07 -6.33 -3.46
CA ASP A 258 2.30 -6.78 -2.09
C ASP A 258 3.38 -7.89 -2.00
N LEU A 259 4.32 -7.93 -2.99
CA LEU A 259 5.41 -8.90 -2.96
C LEU A 259 6.40 -8.61 -1.82
N PRO A 260 6.94 -9.66 -1.18
CA PRO A 260 6.79 -11.09 -1.48
C PRO A 260 5.60 -11.76 -0.76
N ILE A 261 4.78 -11.04 -0.01
CA ILE A 261 3.65 -11.63 0.75
C ILE A 261 2.68 -12.33 -0.21
N GLU A 262 2.36 -11.71 -1.36
CA GLU A 262 1.50 -12.31 -2.37
C GLU A 262 2.03 -13.65 -2.93
N ASN A 263 3.34 -13.93 -2.84
CA ASN A 263 3.91 -15.23 -3.25
C ASN A 263 3.37 -16.41 -2.42
N LEU A 264 2.80 -16.13 -1.25
CA LEU A 264 2.10 -17.16 -0.46
C LEU A 264 0.86 -17.73 -1.18
N ARG A 265 0.35 -17.02 -2.19
CA ARG A 265 -0.90 -17.37 -2.90
C ARG A 265 -0.72 -17.43 -4.41
N SER A 266 -0.28 -16.36 -5.06
CA SER A 266 -0.29 -16.28 -6.53
C SER A 266 1.02 -15.80 -7.15
N GLY A 267 1.65 -14.79 -6.59
CA GLY A 267 2.81 -14.10 -7.15
C GLY A 267 2.44 -13.06 -8.22
N PHE A 268 3.47 -12.37 -8.75
CA PHE A 268 3.30 -11.21 -9.63
C PHE A 268 2.54 -11.52 -10.92
N GLY A 269 2.94 -12.59 -11.62
CA GLY A 269 2.40 -12.91 -12.95
C GLY A 269 0.88 -13.15 -12.94
N PRO A 270 0.37 -14.11 -12.17
CA PRO A 270 -1.06 -14.36 -12.06
C PRO A 270 -1.85 -13.13 -11.56
N LEU A 271 -1.31 -12.39 -10.59
CA LEU A 271 -1.95 -11.19 -10.05
C LEU A 271 -2.14 -10.11 -11.12
N TYR A 272 -1.08 -9.74 -11.83
CA TYR A 272 -1.17 -8.71 -12.88
C TYR A 272 -1.96 -9.17 -14.10
N ALA A 273 -1.98 -10.46 -14.41
CA ALA A 273 -2.89 -11.02 -15.41
C ALA A 273 -4.36 -10.90 -14.98
N ALA A 274 -4.66 -11.05 -13.68
CA ALA A 274 -6.01 -10.82 -13.17
C ALA A 274 -6.42 -9.35 -13.23
N TYR A 275 -5.53 -8.41 -12.90
CA TYR A 275 -5.77 -6.98 -13.10
C TYR A 275 -6.05 -6.66 -14.57
N ASP A 276 -5.23 -7.17 -15.49
CA ASP A 276 -5.41 -6.99 -16.93
C ASP A 276 -6.78 -7.49 -17.40
N ALA A 277 -7.17 -8.69 -17.01
CA ALA A 277 -8.45 -9.29 -17.37
C ALA A 277 -9.64 -8.49 -16.81
N VAL A 278 -9.56 -8.01 -15.56
CA VAL A 278 -10.64 -7.24 -14.93
C VAL A 278 -10.80 -5.88 -15.59
N PHE A 279 -9.71 -5.19 -15.90
CA PHE A 279 -9.70 -3.84 -16.46
C PHE A 279 -9.59 -3.80 -18.00
N SER A 280 -9.75 -4.94 -18.69
CA SER A 280 -9.62 -5.04 -20.14
C SER A 280 -10.57 -4.14 -20.93
N ALA A 281 -11.75 -3.83 -20.37
CA ALA A 281 -12.76 -2.95 -21.00
C ALA A 281 -12.52 -1.45 -20.73
N PHE A 282 -11.54 -1.09 -19.89
CA PHE A 282 -11.20 0.31 -19.63
C PHE A 282 -10.44 0.92 -20.81
N SER A 283 -10.55 2.24 -20.97
CA SER A 283 -9.76 2.96 -21.97
C SER A 283 -8.27 2.82 -21.71
N GLY A 284 -7.43 2.96 -22.75
CA GLY A 284 -5.98 2.94 -22.58
C GLY A 284 -5.50 4.02 -21.60
N GLU A 285 -6.19 5.18 -21.54
CA GLU A 285 -5.88 6.24 -20.59
C GLU A 285 -6.20 5.84 -19.15
N ASP A 286 -7.39 5.27 -18.90
CA ASP A 286 -7.78 4.82 -17.55
C ASP A 286 -6.87 3.69 -17.06
N ARG A 287 -6.50 2.77 -17.95
CA ARG A 287 -5.52 1.73 -17.63
C ARG A 287 -4.15 2.33 -17.27
N ALA A 288 -3.68 3.33 -18.00
CA ALA A 288 -2.44 4.03 -17.66
C ALA A 288 -2.52 4.69 -16.28
N TRP A 289 -3.67 5.26 -15.89
CA TRP A 289 -3.86 5.76 -14.52
C TRP A 289 -3.79 4.64 -13.48
N LEU A 290 -4.48 3.54 -13.67
CA LEU A 290 -4.50 2.41 -12.73
C LEU A 290 -3.11 1.77 -12.56
N PHE A 291 -2.42 1.50 -13.67
CA PHE A 291 -1.20 0.70 -13.67
C PHE A 291 0.06 1.48 -13.31
N HIS A 292 0.11 2.82 -13.50
CA HIS A 292 1.30 3.60 -13.14
C HIS A 292 1.05 5.06 -12.73
N ARG A 293 0.24 5.85 -13.50
CA ARG A 293 0.20 7.32 -13.32
C ARG A 293 -0.34 7.75 -11.96
N THR A 294 -1.31 7.02 -11.39
CA THR A 294 -1.86 7.38 -10.08
C THR A 294 -0.80 7.21 -8.99
N ALA A 295 -0.02 6.12 -9.02
CA ALA A 295 1.08 5.90 -8.10
C ALA A 295 2.17 6.98 -8.25
N GLU A 296 2.59 7.27 -9.46
CA GLU A 296 3.54 8.35 -9.77
C GLU A 296 3.06 9.70 -9.21
N ARG A 297 1.81 10.07 -9.47
CA ARG A 297 1.23 11.34 -9.01
C ARG A 297 1.10 11.43 -7.50
N TRP A 298 0.61 10.37 -6.85
CA TRP A 298 0.33 10.38 -5.42
C TRP A 298 1.59 10.31 -4.55
N TYR A 299 2.66 9.73 -5.06
CA TYR A 299 3.95 9.65 -4.38
C TYR A 299 5.04 10.52 -5.04
N ALA A 300 4.66 11.40 -5.97
CA ALA A 300 5.57 12.41 -6.51
C ALA A 300 6.07 13.39 -5.44
N SER A 301 7.18 14.05 -5.73
CA SER A 301 7.64 15.16 -4.89
C SER A 301 6.62 16.31 -4.90
N PRO A 302 6.39 16.99 -3.78
CA PRO A 302 5.52 18.18 -3.73
C PRO A 302 5.83 19.22 -4.81
N ALA A 303 7.10 19.37 -5.19
CA ALA A 303 7.55 20.28 -6.25
C ALA A 303 7.13 19.85 -7.68
N ALA A 304 6.64 18.63 -7.90
CA ALA A 304 6.27 18.10 -9.22
C ALA A 304 4.76 18.16 -9.52
N THR A 305 3.94 18.64 -8.58
CA THR A 305 2.47 18.63 -8.69
C THR A 305 1.88 19.90 -9.30
N ASP A 306 2.70 20.94 -9.54
CA ASP A 306 2.28 22.24 -10.09
C ASP A 306 2.58 22.43 -11.59
N ALA A 307 2.89 21.34 -12.35
CA ALA A 307 3.16 21.40 -13.78
C ALA A 307 2.10 20.68 -14.62
#